data_7a3faee8e7aa696d989fce56b898072e
#
_entry.id   7a3faee8e7aa696d989fce56b898072e
#
_cell.length_a   1.000
_cell.length_b   1.000
_cell.length_c   1.000
_cell.angle_alpha   90.00
_cell.angle_beta   90.00
_cell.angle_gamma   90.00
#
_symmetry.space_group_name_H-M   'P 1'
#
loop_
_entity.id
_entity.type
_entity.pdbx_description
1 polymer ?
#
loop_
_entity_poly.entity_id
_entity_poly.type
_entity_poly.pdbx_seq_one_letter_code
_entity_poly.pdbx_strand_id
1 'polypeptide(L)'
;MPAVPNMSLRAIAPGEEGALARLFQLYCYDNSGWSGEDVLADGRYDACEAGLAEYVHAPGHGAAWIEVDGALAGFYLTEAGMAGATPVQEFSDFFILKKYRRRGLALEVVRRVLLGSDTTWLVAMFRADAAANAFWQQAFARLPFAEVAPWEDPGLPQFQLYLLKPSAEAGGARAEQVAMNYCDF
;
A
#
# COMPACT_ATOMS: atom_id res chain seq x y z
N MET A 1 19.02 15.03 -3.63
CA MET A 1 17.68 14.51 -3.96
C MET A 1 16.70 15.68 -3.89
N PRO A 2 15.76 15.86 -4.83
CA PRO A 2 14.72 16.85 -4.63
C PRO A 2 14.00 16.51 -3.32
N ALA A 3 13.68 17.52 -2.52
CA ALA A 3 12.93 17.36 -1.29
C ALA A 3 11.61 16.64 -1.62
N VAL A 4 11.30 15.57 -0.87
CA VAL A 4 9.98 14.94 -0.95
C VAL A 4 8.98 16.02 -0.51
N PRO A 5 7.95 16.32 -1.31
CA PRO A 5 6.93 17.27 -0.90
C PRO A 5 6.37 16.90 0.48
N ASN A 6 5.82 17.86 1.20
CA ASN A 6 5.25 17.63 2.52
C ASN A 6 4.13 16.58 2.43
N MET A 7 4.49 15.32 2.66
CA MET A 7 3.63 14.15 2.53
C MET A 7 3.18 13.69 3.90
N SER A 8 1.87 13.53 4.05
CA SER A 8 1.24 12.88 5.20
C SER A 8 0.55 11.59 4.81
N LEU A 9 0.46 10.66 5.76
CA LEU A 9 -0.36 9.46 5.71
C LEU A 9 -1.42 9.61 6.79
N ARG A 10 -2.69 9.57 6.40
CA ARG A 10 -3.81 9.75 7.31
C ARG A 10 -4.78 8.58 7.16
N ALA A 11 -5.15 7.93 8.27
CA ALA A 11 -6.17 6.90 8.24
C ALA A 11 -7.45 7.43 7.57
N ILE A 12 -8.10 6.61 6.75
CA ILE A 12 -9.41 6.90 6.18
C ILE A 12 -10.43 6.76 7.30
N ALA A 13 -11.16 7.83 7.58
CA ALA A 13 -12.14 7.86 8.66
C ALA A 13 -13.48 7.25 8.22
N PRO A 14 -14.28 6.71 9.16
CA PRO A 14 -15.66 6.36 8.90
C PRO A 14 -16.43 7.54 8.26
N GLY A 15 -17.13 7.26 7.15
CA GLY A 15 -17.82 8.26 6.33
C GLY A 15 -17.03 8.74 5.10
N GLU A 16 -15.76 8.36 4.97
CA GLU A 16 -14.96 8.67 3.79
C GLU A 16 -14.93 7.54 2.73
N GLU A 17 -15.63 6.42 2.96
CA GLU A 17 -15.63 5.23 2.09
C GLU A 17 -16.07 5.58 0.66
N GLY A 18 -17.04 6.49 0.50
CA GLY A 18 -17.48 6.96 -0.80
C GLY A 18 -16.40 7.75 -1.56
N ALA A 19 -15.46 8.41 -0.87
CA ALA A 19 -14.31 9.05 -1.50
C ALA A 19 -13.28 7.98 -1.92
N LEU A 20 -13.05 6.97 -1.08
CA LEU A 20 -12.19 5.84 -1.41
C LEU A 20 -12.72 5.11 -2.64
N ALA A 21 -14.01 4.76 -2.68
CA ALA A 21 -14.62 4.08 -3.81
C ALA A 21 -14.46 4.86 -5.14
N ARG A 22 -14.57 6.19 -5.10
CA ARG A 22 -14.34 7.01 -6.30
C ARG A 22 -12.88 7.01 -6.76
N LEU A 23 -11.91 7.07 -5.84
CA LEU A 23 -10.50 6.94 -6.21
C LEU A 23 -10.15 5.53 -6.67
N PHE A 24 -10.77 4.53 -6.09
CA PHE A 24 -10.57 3.14 -6.45
C PHE A 24 -10.99 2.85 -7.91
N GLN A 25 -12.01 3.53 -8.45
CA GLN A 25 -12.37 3.45 -9.88
C GLN A 25 -11.19 3.86 -10.79
N LEU A 26 -10.40 4.87 -10.38
CA LEU A 26 -9.22 5.29 -11.14
C LEU A 26 -8.08 4.26 -11.05
N TYR A 27 -7.96 3.60 -9.90
CA TYR A 27 -7.03 2.49 -9.70
C TYR A 27 -7.42 1.29 -10.58
N CYS A 28 -8.69 0.90 -10.60
CA CYS A 28 -9.19 -0.15 -11.50
C CYS A 28 -8.92 0.21 -12.98
N TYR A 29 -9.16 1.47 -13.36
CA TYR A 29 -8.86 1.92 -14.71
C TYR A 29 -7.37 1.77 -15.05
N ASP A 30 -6.47 2.16 -14.16
CA ASP A 30 -5.03 2.00 -14.39
C ASP A 30 -4.63 0.51 -14.52
N ASN A 31 -5.27 -0.38 -13.75
CA ASN A 31 -4.98 -1.82 -13.74
C ASN A 31 -5.68 -2.61 -14.85
N SER A 32 -6.73 -2.07 -15.47
CA SER A 32 -7.57 -2.79 -16.46
C SER A 32 -6.78 -3.32 -17.65
N GLY A 33 -5.63 -2.73 -17.96
CA GLY A 33 -4.75 -3.21 -19.04
C GLY A 33 -4.14 -4.59 -18.78
N TRP A 34 -4.12 -5.06 -17.54
CA TRP A 34 -3.57 -6.36 -17.13
C TRP A 34 -4.48 -7.18 -16.22
N SER A 35 -5.43 -6.58 -15.52
CA SER A 35 -6.48 -7.34 -14.81
C SER A 35 -7.48 -7.96 -15.77
N GLY A 36 -7.70 -7.33 -16.93
CA GLY A 36 -8.68 -7.78 -17.92
C GLY A 36 -10.13 -7.47 -17.52
N GLU A 37 -10.33 -6.63 -16.50
CA GLU A 37 -11.65 -6.24 -16.04
C GLU A 37 -12.31 -5.25 -17.00
N ASP A 38 -13.58 -5.50 -17.32
CA ASP A 38 -14.43 -4.60 -18.07
C ASP A 38 -15.29 -3.73 -17.15
N VAL A 39 -15.75 -2.61 -17.66
CA VAL A 39 -16.72 -1.78 -16.95
C VAL A 39 -18.12 -2.38 -17.02
N LEU A 40 -18.91 -2.21 -15.98
CA LEU A 40 -20.31 -2.56 -15.93
C LEU A 40 -21.15 -1.64 -16.84
N ALA A 41 -22.43 -1.98 -17.03
CA ALA A 41 -23.36 -1.22 -17.88
C ALA A 41 -23.55 0.24 -17.44
N ASP A 42 -23.27 0.56 -16.18
CA ASP A 42 -23.32 1.93 -15.64
C ASP A 42 -21.98 2.69 -15.80
N GLY A 43 -21.00 2.07 -16.46
CA GLY A 43 -19.69 2.66 -16.73
C GLY A 43 -18.70 2.62 -15.56
N ARG A 44 -18.98 1.87 -14.49
CA ARG A 44 -18.08 1.67 -13.37
C ARG A 44 -17.42 0.30 -13.43
N TYR A 45 -16.21 0.19 -12.85
CA TYR A 45 -15.63 -1.12 -12.54
C TYR A 45 -16.38 -1.74 -11.36
N ASP A 46 -16.43 -3.07 -11.30
CA ASP A 46 -17.03 -3.82 -10.19
C ASP A 46 -16.13 -3.77 -8.94
N ALA A 47 -15.86 -2.57 -8.47
CA ALA A 47 -15.22 -2.36 -7.18
C ALA A 47 -16.33 -2.38 -6.11
N CYS A 48 -16.44 -3.48 -5.40
CA CYS A 48 -17.44 -3.65 -4.36
C CYS A 48 -17.25 -2.60 -3.24
N GLU A 49 -18.11 -1.60 -3.17
CA GLU A 49 -18.04 -0.56 -2.13
C GLU A 49 -18.11 -1.16 -0.71
N ALA A 50 -18.85 -2.27 -0.54
CA ALA A 50 -18.92 -2.97 0.74
C ALA A 50 -17.58 -3.60 1.12
N GLY A 51 -16.85 -4.19 0.16
CA GLY A 51 -15.50 -4.71 0.38
C GLY A 51 -14.51 -3.60 0.74
N LEU A 52 -14.60 -2.43 0.10
CA LEU A 52 -13.75 -1.29 0.45
C LEU A 52 -14.05 -0.74 1.85
N ALA A 53 -15.31 -0.80 2.30
CA ALA A 53 -15.69 -0.40 3.65
C ALA A 53 -15.06 -1.30 4.73
N GLU A 54 -14.80 -2.57 4.43
CA GLU A 54 -14.10 -3.47 5.35
C GLU A 54 -12.71 -2.98 5.70
N TYR A 55 -11.98 -2.38 4.75
CA TYR A 55 -10.66 -1.80 5.02
C TYR A 55 -10.69 -0.63 6.01
N VAL A 56 -11.84 0.02 6.17
CA VAL A 56 -12.02 1.12 7.13
C VAL A 56 -12.48 0.62 8.50
N HIS A 57 -13.25 -0.48 8.54
CA HIS A 57 -13.98 -0.88 9.75
C HIS A 57 -13.54 -2.23 10.33
N ALA A 58 -13.03 -3.16 9.53
CA ALA A 58 -12.77 -4.51 10.00
C ALA A 58 -11.42 -4.63 10.74
N PRO A 59 -11.35 -5.42 11.82
CA PRO A 59 -10.09 -5.73 12.47
C PRO A 59 -9.09 -6.39 11.51
N GLY A 60 -7.82 -6.03 11.62
CA GLY A 60 -6.76 -6.57 10.75
C GLY A 60 -6.65 -5.89 9.39
N HIS A 61 -7.61 -5.02 9.04
CA HIS A 61 -7.58 -4.20 7.85
C HIS A 61 -7.08 -2.78 8.15
N GLY A 62 -6.62 -2.08 7.13
CA GLY A 62 -6.21 -0.69 7.23
C GLY A 62 -6.37 0.03 5.90
N ALA A 63 -6.84 1.27 5.98
CA ALA A 63 -6.97 2.16 4.84
C ALA A 63 -6.40 3.53 5.18
N ALA A 64 -5.60 4.10 4.30
CA ALA A 64 -5.05 5.44 4.52
C ALA A 64 -4.96 6.26 3.24
N TRP A 65 -5.22 7.55 3.40
CA TRP A 65 -4.94 8.56 2.40
C TRP A 65 -3.44 8.87 2.34
N ILE A 66 -2.96 9.08 1.15
CA ILE A 66 -1.67 9.71 0.88
C ILE A 66 -2.00 11.15 0.50
N GLU A 67 -1.49 12.09 1.26
CA GLU A 67 -1.72 13.52 1.03
C GLU A 67 -0.39 14.23 0.75
N VAL A 68 -0.44 15.25 -0.11
CA VAL A 68 0.69 16.13 -0.44
C VAL A 68 0.22 17.57 -0.33
N ASP A 69 0.84 18.33 0.57
CA ASP A 69 0.45 19.70 0.88
C ASP A 69 -1.04 19.85 1.21
N GLY A 70 -1.61 18.85 1.93
CA GLY A 70 -3.00 18.79 2.31
C GLY A 70 -3.97 18.35 1.21
N ALA A 71 -3.49 18.04 0.01
CA ALA A 71 -4.33 17.55 -1.09
C ALA A 71 -4.20 16.02 -1.23
N LEU A 72 -5.32 15.34 -1.54
CA LEU A 72 -5.32 13.91 -1.83
C LEU A 72 -4.39 13.60 -3.02
N ALA A 73 -3.44 12.71 -2.79
CA ALA A 73 -2.48 12.25 -3.77
C ALA A 73 -2.63 10.75 -4.10
N GLY A 74 -3.33 10.00 -3.25
CA GLY A 74 -3.56 8.57 -3.44
C GLY A 74 -4.07 7.90 -2.17
N PHE A 75 -4.00 6.58 -2.16
CA PHE A 75 -4.34 5.75 -1.00
C PHE A 75 -3.49 4.48 -0.96
N TYR A 76 -3.48 3.81 0.17
CA TYR A 76 -3.08 2.41 0.27
C TYR A 76 -4.05 1.66 1.18
N LEU A 77 -4.18 0.36 0.93
CA LEU A 77 -4.96 -0.58 1.71
C LEU A 77 -4.06 -1.70 2.22
N THR A 78 -4.39 -2.19 3.41
CA THR A 78 -3.67 -3.32 4.03
C THR A 78 -4.65 -4.28 4.66
N GLU A 79 -4.31 -5.56 4.69
CA GLU A 79 -5.13 -6.57 5.33
C GLU A 79 -4.29 -7.69 5.96
N ALA A 80 -4.79 -8.26 7.06
CA ALA A 80 -4.17 -9.43 7.66
C ALA A 80 -4.45 -10.66 6.81
N GLY A 81 -3.42 -11.47 6.57
CA GLY A 81 -3.51 -12.67 5.75
C GLY A 81 -2.56 -13.77 6.19
N MET A 82 -2.47 -14.80 5.36
CA MET A 82 -1.58 -15.94 5.58
C MET A 82 -0.79 -16.23 4.30
N ALA A 83 0.52 -16.40 4.42
CA ALA A 83 1.36 -16.97 3.37
C ALA A 83 1.75 -18.39 3.78
N GLY A 84 1.01 -19.38 3.30
CA GLY A 84 1.08 -20.73 3.82
C GLY A 84 0.68 -20.79 5.30
N ALA A 85 1.62 -21.15 6.18
CA ALA A 85 1.41 -21.16 7.64
C ALA A 85 1.89 -19.86 8.33
N THR A 86 2.44 -18.91 7.60
CA THR A 86 3.01 -17.68 8.16
C THR A 86 1.98 -16.56 8.18
N PRO A 87 1.63 -16.00 9.35
CA PRO A 87 0.82 -14.78 9.41
C PRO A 87 1.56 -13.61 8.74
N VAL A 88 0.86 -12.86 7.92
CA VAL A 88 1.39 -11.70 7.20
C VAL A 88 0.41 -10.54 7.28
N GLN A 89 0.91 -9.34 7.03
CA GLN A 89 0.08 -8.21 6.63
C GLN A 89 0.28 -8.00 5.13
N GLU A 90 -0.78 -8.01 4.36
CA GLU A 90 -0.71 -7.70 2.94
C GLU A 90 -0.78 -6.20 2.72
N PHE A 91 0.08 -5.69 1.85
CA PHE A 91 -0.01 -4.35 1.27
C PHE A 91 -0.80 -4.50 -0.03
N SER A 92 -2.14 -4.58 0.13
CA SER A 92 -3.06 -5.09 -0.89
C SER A 92 -3.17 -4.17 -2.09
N ASP A 93 -3.52 -2.91 -1.83
CA ASP A 93 -3.74 -1.92 -2.88
C ASP A 93 -2.93 -0.66 -2.61
N PHE A 94 -2.31 -0.14 -3.66
CA PHE A 94 -1.48 1.04 -3.58
C PHE A 94 -1.62 1.90 -4.82
N PHE A 95 -2.14 3.09 -4.66
CA PHE A 95 -2.42 3.99 -5.77
C PHE A 95 -1.94 5.41 -5.51
N ILE A 96 -1.23 5.97 -6.48
CA ILE A 96 -0.84 7.39 -6.51
C ILE A 96 -1.38 8.01 -7.79
N LEU A 97 -2.11 9.10 -7.66
CA LEU A 97 -2.62 9.89 -8.77
C LEU A 97 -1.47 10.32 -9.71
N LYS A 98 -1.69 10.28 -11.02
CA LYS A 98 -0.67 10.56 -12.05
C LYS A 98 0.08 11.86 -11.83
N LYS A 99 -0.62 12.91 -11.38
CA LYS A 99 -0.04 14.22 -11.04
C LYS A 99 1.11 14.15 -10.03
N TYR A 100 1.07 13.18 -9.13
CA TYR A 100 2.01 13.06 -8.01
C TYR A 100 3.07 11.97 -8.21
N ARG A 101 2.97 11.17 -9.29
CA ARG A 101 3.95 10.12 -9.60
C ARG A 101 5.32 10.69 -9.96
N ARG A 102 6.35 9.86 -9.86
CA ARG A 102 7.75 10.16 -10.22
C ARG A 102 8.40 11.25 -9.35
N ARG A 103 7.88 11.45 -8.13
CA ARG A 103 8.38 12.44 -7.14
C ARG A 103 8.95 11.77 -5.89
N GLY A 104 9.18 10.45 -5.90
CA GLY A 104 9.68 9.70 -4.76
C GLY A 104 8.62 9.32 -3.71
N LEU A 105 7.36 9.75 -3.88
CA LEU A 105 6.28 9.50 -2.92
C LEU A 105 6.06 8.01 -2.64
N ALA A 106 6.00 7.20 -3.70
CA ALA A 106 5.78 5.76 -3.56
C ALA A 106 6.82 5.10 -2.67
N LEU A 107 8.11 5.41 -2.87
CA LEU A 107 9.20 4.86 -2.06
C LEU A 107 9.09 5.31 -0.59
N GLU A 108 8.69 6.57 -0.36
CA GLU A 108 8.52 7.12 0.98
C GLU A 108 7.33 6.49 1.71
N VAL A 109 6.20 6.23 1.00
CA VAL A 109 5.06 5.50 1.56
C VAL A 109 5.49 4.09 1.98
N VAL A 110 6.11 3.33 1.06
CA VAL A 110 6.61 1.98 1.35
C VAL A 110 7.57 1.98 2.55
N ARG A 111 8.49 2.95 2.60
CA ARG A 111 9.42 3.10 3.73
C ARG A 111 8.68 3.30 5.05
N ARG A 112 7.70 4.22 5.11
CA ARG A 112 6.97 4.53 6.34
C ARG A 112 6.06 3.40 6.80
N VAL A 113 5.42 2.72 5.86
CA VAL A 113 4.44 1.68 6.17
C VAL A 113 5.13 0.35 6.45
N LEU A 114 5.94 -0.14 5.52
CA LEU A 114 6.48 -1.49 5.61
C LEU A 114 7.67 -1.61 6.58
N LEU A 115 8.45 -0.54 6.75
CA LEU A 115 9.56 -0.53 7.73
C LEU A 115 9.13 0.02 9.10
N GLY A 116 7.90 0.47 9.23
CA GLY A 116 7.37 1.02 10.48
C GLY A 116 6.85 -0.02 11.48
N SER A 117 7.02 -1.31 11.21
CA SER A 117 6.55 -2.41 12.07
C SER A 117 7.46 -3.62 11.94
N ASP A 118 7.39 -4.55 12.89
CA ASP A 118 8.11 -5.83 12.85
C ASP A 118 7.33 -6.94 12.12
N THR A 119 6.26 -6.56 11.44
CA THR A 119 5.36 -7.48 10.72
C THR A 119 6.01 -7.99 9.45
N THR A 120 5.80 -9.25 9.13
CA THR A 120 6.11 -9.77 7.79
C THR A 120 5.04 -9.27 6.82
N TRP A 121 5.48 -8.60 5.75
CA TRP A 121 4.59 -8.07 4.73
C TRP A 121 4.54 -8.98 3.51
N LEU A 122 3.35 -9.13 2.94
CA LEU A 122 3.15 -9.68 1.61
C LEU A 122 2.86 -8.52 0.64
N VAL A 123 3.55 -8.51 -0.49
CA VAL A 123 3.25 -7.61 -1.60
C VAL A 123 3.01 -8.42 -2.87
N ALA A 124 1.99 -8.03 -3.62
CA ALA A 124 1.62 -8.64 -4.88
C ALA A 124 1.60 -7.60 -5.99
N MET A 125 2.08 -7.97 -7.18
CA MET A 125 2.00 -7.13 -8.36
C MET A 125 1.71 -7.99 -9.58
N PHE A 126 0.92 -7.49 -10.52
CA PHE A 126 0.72 -8.19 -11.79
C PHE A 126 2.05 -8.41 -12.50
N ARG A 127 2.31 -9.63 -12.97
CA ARG A 127 3.51 -9.96 -13.75
C ARG A 127 3.62 -9.10 -15.00
N ALA A 128 2.48 -8.73 -15.58
CA ALA A 128 2.38 -7.89 -16.78
C ALA A 128 2.61 -6.40 -16.51
N ASP A 129 2.51 -5.92 -15.25
CA ASP A 129 2.77 -4.53 -14.90
C ASP A 129 4.28 -4.25 -14.75
N ALA A 130 4.93 -3.94 -15.89
CA ALA A 130 6.35 -3.63 -15.90
C ALA A 130 6.73 -2.43 -15.03
N ALA A 131 5.80 -1.46 -14.85
CA ALA A 131 6.07 -0.26 -14.05
C ALA A 131 6.06 -0.56 -12.56
N ALA A 132 5.09 -1.34 -12.08
CA ALA A 132 5.04 -1.79 -10.68
C ALA A 132 6.24 -2.71 -10.38
N ASN A 133 6.54 -3.66 -11.27
CA ASN A 133 7.70 -4.54 -11.09
C ASN A 133 9.01 -3.75 -10.98
N ALA A 134 9.25 -2.78 -11.87
CA ALA A 134 10.44 -1.93 -11.80
C ALA A 134 10.49 -1.08 -10.52
N PHE A 135 9.36 -0.56 -10.07
CA PHE A 135 9.26 0.18 -8.80
C PHE A 135 9.63 -0.71 -7.61
N TRP A 136 9.05 -1.90 -7.50
CA TRP A 136 9.31 -2.80 -6.37
C TRP A 136 10.77 -3.28 -6.35
N GLN A 137 11.38 -3.60 -7.50
CA GLN A 137 12.80 -3.93 -7.57
C GLN A 137 13.68 -2.77 -7.06
N GLN A 138 13.33 -1.52 -7.38
CA GLN A 138 14.04 -0.36 -6.83
C GLN A 138 13.81 -0.19 -5.32
N ALA A 139 12.60 -0.45 -4.83
CA ALA A 139 12.29 -0.38 -3.40
C ALA A 139 13.10 -1.44 -2.63
N PHE A 140 13.15 -2.68 -3.12
CA PHE A 140 13.94 -3.76 -2.53
C PHE A 140 15.44 -3.43 -2.47
N ALA A 141 15.97 -2.78 -3.51
CA ALA A 141 17.39 -2.40 -3.55
C ALA A 141 17.74 -1.20 -2.66
N ARG A 142 16.78 -0.35 -2.33
CA ARG A 142 17.03 0.94 -1.63
C ARG A 142 16.60 0.95 -0.18
N LEU A 143 15.65 0.11 0.19
CA LEU A 143 15.10 0.09 1.54
C LEU A 143 15.73 -1.04 2.36
N PRO A 144 16.00 -0.81 3.65
CA PRO A 144 16.68 -1.77 4.50
C PRO A 144 15.73 -2.89 4.98
N PHE A 145 15.26 -3.73 4.04
CA PHE A 145 14.61 -4.97 4.39
C PHE A 145 15.64 -5.99 4.87
N ALA A 146 15.35 -6.70 5.96
CA ALA A 146 16.19 -7.81 6.41
C ALA A 146 16.07 -9.02 5.48
N GLU A 147 14.89 -9.19 4.89
CA GLU A 147 14.61 -10.26 3.95
C GLU A 147 13.65 -9.80 2.86
N VAL A 148 13.92 -10.17 1.62
CA VAL A 148 13.04 -10.05 0.46
C VAL A 148 13.01 -11.42 -0.19
N ALA A 149 11.96 -12.20 0.06
CA ALA A 149 11.82 -13.56 -0.44
C ALA A 149 10.70 -13.65 -1.48
N PRO A 150 10.94 -14.18 -2.69
CA PRO A 150 9.86 -14.46 -3.60
C PRO A 150 8.92 -15.51 -2.99
N TRP A 151 7.64 -15.32 -3.21
CA TRP A 151 6.58 -16.23 -2.78
C TRP A 151 5.74 -16.64 -3.98
N GLU A 152 5.25 -17.87 -3.99
CA GLU A 152 4.37 -18.34 -5.06
C GLU A 152 3.07 -18.88 -4.46
N ASP A 153 1.95 -18.45 -5.03
CA ASP A 153 0.62 -19.00 -4.77
C ASP A 153 0.07 -19.58 -6.09
N PRO A 154 -0.15 -20.90 -6.15
CA PRO A 154 -0.71 -21.53 -7.35
C PRO A 154 -2.10 -21.01 -7.74
N GLY A 155 -2.85 -20.43 -6.79
CA GLY A 155 -4.14 -19.77 -7.02
C GLY A 155 -4.01 -18.38 -7.68
N LEU A 156 -2.82 -17.80 -7.68
CA LEU A 156 -2.57 -16.44 -8.15
C LEU A 156 -1.45 -16.35 -9.21
N PRO A 157 -1.51 -17.17 -10.29
CA PRO A 157 -0.42 -17.28 -11.26
C PRO A 157 -0.11 -16.00 -12.02
N GLN A 158 -1.07 -15.07 -12.10
CA GLN A 158 -0.93 -13.76 -12.75
C GLN A 158 -0.12 -12.76 -11.93
N PHE A 159 0.10 -13.04 -10.62
CA PHE A 159 0.85 -12.17 -9.74
C PHE A 159 2.29 -12.66 -9.53
N GLN A 160 3.16 -11.72 -9.27
CA GLN A 160 4.45 -11.91 -8.64
C GLN A 160 4.35 -11.44 -7.20
N LEU A 161 4.66 -12.32 -6.26
CA LEU A 161 4.52 -12.06 -4.82
C LEU A 161 5.87 -12.09 -4.13
N TYR A 162 6.00 -11.27 -3.08
CA TYR A 162 7.17 -11.25 -2.21
C TYR A 162 6.78 -11.16 -0.75
N LEU A 163 7.51 -11.89 0.08
CA LEU A 163 7.50 -11.72 1.53
C LEU A 163 8.64 -10.79 1.92
N LEU A 164 8.32 -9.77 2.70
CA LEU A 164 9.27 -8.74 3.13
C LEU A 164 9.34 -8.74 4.65
N LYS A 165 10.56 -8.78 5.20
CA LYS A 165 10.79 -8.56 6.63
C LYS A 165 11.56 -7.26 6.82
N PRO A 166 11.08 -6.33 7.65
CA PRO A 166 11.81 -5.13 8.02
C PRO A 166 13.11 -5.49 8.76
N SER A 167 14.13 -4.65 8.68
CA SER A 167 15.30 -4.80 9.54
C SER A 167 14.99 -4.31 10.96
N ALA A 168 15.55 -4.98 11.97
CA ALA A 168 15.35 -4.62 13.37
C ALA A 168 15.76 -3.17 13.70
N GLU A 169 16.70 -2.59 12.94
CA GLU A 169 17.14 -1.19 13.09
C GLU A 169 16.08 -0.18 12.63
N ALA A 170 15.19 -0.56 11.73
CA ALA A 170 14.13 0.33 11.23
C ALA A 170 12.99 0.51 12.26
N GLY A 171 12.71 -0.49 13.10
CA GLY A 171 11.67 -0.45 14.15
C GLY A 171 12.08 0.40 15.36
N GLY A 172 13.37 0.50 15.67
CA GLY A 172 13.89 1.24 16.83
C GLY A 172 13.68 2.76 16.79
N ALA A 173 13.69 3.34 15.59
CA ALA A 173 13.51 4.79 15.43
C ALA A 173 12.11 5.30 15.81
N ARG A 174 11.11 4.43 15.91
CA ARG A 174 9.73 4.81 16.25
C ARG A 174 9.45 4.75 17.76
N ALA A 175 10.15 3.90 18.50
CA ALA A 175 10.00 3.83 19.96
C ALA A 175 10.48 5.11 20.64
N GLU A 176 11.54 5.74 20.13
CA GLU A 176 12.04 7.02 20.65
C GLU A 176 11.13 8.21 20.30
N GLN A 177 10.49 8.20 19.09
CA GLN A 177 9.61 9.29 18.67
C GLN A 177 8.26 9.28 19.41
N VAL A 178 7.76 8.09 19.79
CA VAL A 178 6.52 7.97 20.59
C VAL A 178 6.77 8.31 22.06
N ALA A 179 7.95 7.99 22.62
CA ALA A 179 8.30 8.32 23.98
C ALA A 179 8.49 9.84 24.21
N MET A 180 8.97 10.58 23.22
CA MET A 180 9.14 12.04 23.31
C MET A 180 7.82 12.83 23.27
N ASN A 181 6.74 12.26 22.73
CA ASN A 181 5.42 12.93 22.66
C ASN A 181 4.53 12.67 23.88
N TYR A 182 4.96 11.88 24.87
CA TYR A 182 4.20 11.60 26.09
C TYR A 182 4.76 12.28 27.35
N CYS A 183 5.82 13.06 27.23
CA CYS A 183 6.45 13.74 28.39
C CYS A 183 6.11 15.24 28.52
N ASP A 184 5.25 15.80 27.69
CA ASP A 184 4.81 17.20 27.78
C ASP A 184 3.28 17.29 27.96
N PHE A 185 2.79 16.83 29.12
CA PHE A 185 1.53 17.27 29.73
C PHE A 185 1.59 17.13 31.23
#